data_0f5e0e1573ee0d70fc3db7c0e8b7d815
#
_entry.id   0f5e0e1573ee0d70fc3db7c0e8b7d815
#
_cell.length_a   1.000
_cell.length_b   1.000
_cell.length_c   1.000
_cell.angle_alpha   90.00
_cell.angle_beta   90.00
_cell.angle_gamma   90.00
#
_symmetry.space_group_name_H-M   'P 1'
#
loop_
_entity.id
_entity.type
_entity.pdbx_description
1 polymer ?
#
loop_
_entity_poly.entity_id
_entity_poly.type
_entity_poly.pdbx_seq_one_letter_code
_entity_poly.pdbx_strand_id
1 'polypeptide(L)'
;MKNDWSNLEAKKYINKYKKLGHSKDMALRVYTTRLLGRNSELVLHGGGNTSVKTSIKDIDNKNYEVLCVKGSGWDMADIEPAGLPAVKLDPLLALKNKKHLIDEDMVAYQKRNLIDIKSPNPSVETFLHAFLPFKFVDHTHSDAIMNVTNRPNGKDFCKKIFGSKVSIVPYVMPGFGLAQKINEVYSKNPEINCLILLNHGIFTFDNDAKKSYDLMIRYVSIAERAVKKIKRKKIKQIKKYNISFKPHEISPILRGLLSETKNVKFIVNYRSNKILDYFINGKEV
;
A
#
# COMPACT_ATOMS: atom_id res chain seq x y z
N MET A 1 6.26 12.15 -12.85
CA MET A 1 5.24 11.12 -13.13
C MET A 1 4.11 11.71 -13.96
N LYS A 2 3.50 10.95 -14.89
CA LYS A 2 2.35 11.37 -15.69
C LYS A 2 1.06 11.16 -14.90
N ASN A 3 0.10 12.07 -15.06
CA ASN A 3 -1.25 11.90 -14.53
C ASN A 3 -2.11 11.22 -15.62
N ASP A 4 -2.61 10.03 -15.34
CA ASP A 4 -3.39 9.23 -16.30
C ASP A 4 -4.90 9.29 -16.05
N TRP A 5 -5.37 10.22 -15.21
CA TRP A 5 -6.81 10.45 -15.01
C TRP A 5 -7.49 10.89 -16.30
N SER A 6 -8.63 10.27 -16.61
CA SER A 6 -9.51 10.65 -17.69
C SER A 6 -10.96 10.75 -17.20
N ASN A 7 -11.58 11.92 -17.39
CA ASN A 7 -13.00 12.10 -17.05
C ASN A 7 -13.92 11.16 -17.86
N LEU A 8 -13.54 10.84 -19.10
CA LEU A 8 -14.30 9.90 -19.94
C LEU A 8 -14.24 8.49 -19.34
N GLU A 9 -13.05 8.02 -18.98
CA GLU A 9 -12.88 6.70 -18.36
C GLU A 9 -13.58 6.64 -17.00
N ALA A 10 -13.46 7.67 -16.16
CA ALA A 10 -14.17 7.74 -14.89
C ALA A 10 -15.69 7.57 -15.07
N LYS A 11 -16.29 8.25 -16.09
CA LYS A 11 -17.70 8.08 -16.43
C LYS A 11 -18.05 6.66 -16.90
N LYS A 12 -17.15 6.01 -17.68
CA LYS A 12 -17.35 4.61 -18.09
C LYS A 12 -17.37 3.67 -16.89
N TYR A 13 -16.44 3.85 -15.93
CA TYR A 13 -16.42 3.07 -14.69
C TYR A 13 -17.68 3.28 -13.87
N ILE A 14 -18.13 4.54 -13.68
CA ILE A 14 -19.37 4.85 -12.97
C ILE A 14 -20.55 4.13 -13.63
N ASN A 15 -20.70 4.22 -14.95
CA ASN A 15 -21.80 3.58 -15.68
C ASN A 15 -21.75 2.05 -15.61
N LYS A 16 -20.54 1.46 -15.73
CA LYS A 16 -20.32 0.01 -15.60
C LYS A 16 -20.79 -0.49 -14.24
N TYR A 17 -20.26 0.10 -13.17
CA TYR A 17 -20.51 -0.41 -11.82
C TYR A 17 -21.89 -0.03 -11.27
N LYS A 18 -22.50 1.07 -11.74
CA LYS A 18 -23.90 1.39 -11.44
C LYS A 18 -24.84 0.30 -11.95
N LYS A 19 -24.61 -0.23 -13.17
CA LYS A 19 -25.39 -1.36 -13.72
C LYS A 19 -25.27 -2.63 -12.89
N LEU A 20 -24.18 -2.79 -12.13
CA LEU A 20 -23.91 -3.90 -11.22
C LEU A 20 -24.34 -3.60 -9.77
N GLY A 21 -25.08 -2.51 -9.52
CA GLY A 21 -25.60 -2.15 -8.21
C GLY A 21 -24.63 -1.43 -7.28
N HIS A 22 -23.43 -1.05 -7.76
CA HIS A 22 -22.46 -0.35 -6.94
C HIS A 22 -22.64 1.18 -6.96
N SER A 23 -22.24 1.84 -5.86
CA SER A 23 -22.25 3.29 -5.74
C SER A 23 -21.24 3.96 -6.69
N LYS A 24 -21.47 5.25 -6.97
CA LYS A 24 -20.50 6.10 -7.70
C LYS A 24 -19.15 6.13 -7.00
N ASP A 25 -19.13 6.18 -5.66
CA ASP A 25 -17.92 6.25 -4.86
C ASP A 25 -17.09 4.95 -5.02
N MET A 26 -17.75 3.78 -4.99
CA MET A 26 -17.10 2.49 -5.24
C MET A 26 -16.53 2.42 -6.66
N ALA A 27 -17.29 2.86 -7.67
CA ALA A 27 -16.81 2.87 -9.05
C ALA A 27 -15.57 3.75 -9.25
N LEU A 28 -15.55 4.94 -8.64
CA LEU A 28 -14.40 5.84 -8.67
C LEU A 28 -13.22 5.26 -7.88
N ARG A 29 -13.49 4.56 -6.76
CA ARG A 29 -12.44 3.89 -5.98
C ARG A 29 -11.75 2.79 -6.79
N VAL A 30 -12.53 1.95 -7.48
CA VAL A 30 -11.95 0.93 -8.38
C VAL A 30 -11.12 1.59 -9.48
N TYR A 31 -11.63 2.65 -10.11
CA TYR A 31 -10.92 3.36 -11.17
C TYR A 31 -9.59 3.93 -10.69
N THR A 32 -9.57 4.68 -9.60
CA THR A 32 -8.34 5.29 -9.09
C THR A 32 -7.35 4.24 -8.56
N THR A 33 -7.85 3.18 -7.93
CA THR A 33 -6.99 2.06 -7.49
C THR A 33 -6.27 1.43 -8.67
N ARG A 34 -6.97 1.19 -9.78
CA ARG A 34 -6.35 0.64 -11.00
C ARG A 34 -5.37 1.60 -11.66
N LEU A 35 -5.61 2.91 -11.62
CA LEU A 35 -4.64 3.89 -12.11
C LEU A 35 -3.33 3.82 -11.31
N LEU A 36 -3.42 3.68 -9.99
CA LEU A 36 -2.25 3.53 -9.13
C LEU A 36 -1.56 2.18 -9.34
N GLY A 37 -2.32 1.08 -9.37
CA GLY A 37 -1.80 -0.28 -9.46
C GLY A 37 -1.13 -0.62 -10.79
N ARG A 38 -1.55 0.03 -11.89
CA ARG A 38 -0.95 -0.17 -13.23
C ARG A 38 0.37 0.55 -13.42
N ASN A 39 0.75 1.39 -12.48
CA ASN A 39 2.03 2.08 -12.50
C ASN A 39 3.03 1.40 -11.57
N SER A 40 3.96 0.64 -12.15
CA SER A 40 4.98 -0.12 -11.39
C SER A 40 5.94 0.76 -10.58
N GLU A 41 6.05 2.07 -10.87
CA GLU A 41 6.83 3.01 -10.05
C GLU A 41 6.09 3.44 -8.77
N LEU A 42 4.77 3.14 -8.65
CA LEU A 42 3.94 3.39 -7.48
C LEU A 42 3.78 2.16 -6.61
N VAL A 43 3.44 1.02 -7.22
CA VAL A 43 3.26 -0.26 -6.51
C VAL A 43 3.68 -1.42 -7.40
N LEU A 44 4.12 -2.51 -6.76
CA LEU A 44 4.42 -3.77 -7.41
C LEU A 44 3.54 -4.87 -6.80
N HIS A 45 2.97 -5.73 -7.65
CA HIS A 45 2.16 -6.87 -7.25
C HIS A 45 1.07 -6.51 -6.21
N GLY A 46 0.95 -7.27 -5.14
CA GLY A 46 -0.04 -7.03 -4.08
C GLY A 46 0.25 -5.83 -3.13
N GLY A 47 1.30 -5.02 -3.41
CA GLY A 47 1.67 -3.87 -2.58
C GLY A 47 0.66 -2.72 -2.62
N GLY A 48 0.78 -1.80 -1.65
CA GLY A 48 -0.12 -0.66 -1.50
C GLY A 48 -1.56 -1.04 -1.19
N ASN A 49 -2.37 -0.06 -0.89
CA ASN A 49 -3.80 -0.24 -0.69
C ASN A 49 -4.56 1.09 -0.82
N THR A 50 -5.85 1.00 -0.99
CA THR A 50 -6.73 2.15 -1.13
C THR A 50 -8.05 1.88 -0.43
N SER A 51 -8.74 2.95 -0.05
CA SER A 51 -10.07 2.82 0.56
C SER A 51 -11.03 3.91 0.17
N VAL A 52 -12.31 3.64 0.37
CA VAL A 52 -13.38 4.62 0.31
C VAL A 52 -14.36 4.43 1.46
N LYS A 53 -14.75 5.53 2.12
CA LYS A 53 -15.85 5.55 3.08
C LYS A 53 -17.16 5.80 2.33
N THR A 54 -18.15 4.95 2.57
CA THR A 54 -19.45 5.01 1.90
C THR A 54 -20.51 4.33 2.76
N SER A 55 -21.78 4.35 2.32
CA SER A 55 -22.86 3.62 3.01
C SER A 55 -23.25 2.39 2.20
N ILE A 56 -23.56 1.30 2.87
CA ILE A 56 -24.06 0.05 2.30
C ILE A 56 -25.30 -0.40 3.07
N LYS A 57 -26.30 -0.89 2.36
CA LYS A 57 -27.44 -1.60 2.95
C LYS A 57 -27.08 -3.07 3.16
N ASP A 58 -27.33 -3.55 4.36
CA ASP A 58 -27.21 -4.97 4.70
C ASP A 58 -28.51 -5.73 4.31
N ILE A 59 -28.50 -7.05 4.49
CA ILE A 59 -29.61 -7.95 4.16
C ILE A 59 -30.90 -7.58 4.92
N ASP A 60 -30.81 -6.97 6.07
CA ASP A 60 -31.91 -6.44 6.88
C ASP A 60 -32.40 -5.05 6.42
N ASN A 61 -31.92 -4.54 5.28
CA ASN A 61 -32.14 -3.17 4.75
C ASN A 61 -31.62 -2.04 5.65
N LYS A 62 -30.83 -2.34 6.68
CA LYS A 62 -30.20 -1.36 7.54
C LYS A 62 -29.00 -0.73 6.84
N ASN A 63 -28.90 0.60 6.88
CA ASN A 63 -27.74 1.32 6.39
C ASN A 63 -26.59 1.26 7.39
N TYR A 64 -25.40 0.94 6.91
CA TYR A 64 -24.16 1.01 7.67
C TYR A 64 -23.17 1.93 6.96
N GLU A 65 -22.59 2.83 7.71
CA GLU A 65 -21.38 3.52 7.25
C GLU A 65 -20.21 2.53 7.28
N VAL A 66 -19.52 2.41 6.16
CA VAL A 66 -18.46 1.41 5.96
C VAL A 66 -17.19 2.02 5.41
N LEU A 67 -16.08 1.39 5.71
CA LEU A 67 -14.82 1.53 5.02
C LEU A 67 -14.66 0.35 4.05
N CYS A 68 -14.72 0.64 2.76
CA CYS A 68 -14.33 -0.34 1.75
C CYS A 68 -12.83 -0.17 1.49
N VAL A 69 -12.02 -1.16 1.85
CA VAL A 69 -10.56 -1.11 1.79
C VAL A 69 -10.02 -2.30 1.03
N LYS A 70 -8.91 -2.15 0.30
CA LYS A 70 -8.30 -3.25 -0.44
C LYS A 70 -8.06 -4.46 0.45
N GLY A 71 -8.55 -5.61 0.01
CA GLY A 71 -8.36 -6.90 0.66
C GLY A 71 -7.01 -7.54 0.37
N SER A 72 -6.57 -8.40 1.28
CA SER A 72 -5.36 -9.20 1.12
C SER A 72 -5.46 -10.11 -0.11
N GLY A 73 -4.36 -10.26 -0.84
CA GLY A 73 -4.28 -11.13 -2.02
C GLY A 73 -4.76 -10.51 -3.34
N TRP A 74 -5.38 -9.32 -3.32
CA TRP A 74 -5.77 -8.61 -4.53
C TRP A 74 -4.64 -7.70 -5.05
N ASP A 75 -4.47 -7.66 -6.36
CA ASP A 75 -3.63 -6.67 -7.01
C ASP A 75 -4.43 -5.39 -7.28
N MET A 76 -3.81 -4.22 -7.10
CA MET A 76 -4.46 -2.94 -7.39
C MET A 76 -4.68 -2.73 -8.89
N ALA A 77 -3.87 -3.35 -9.74
CA ALA A 77 -3.91 -3.15 -11.19
C ALA A 77 -5.21 -3.65 -11.85
N ASP A 78 -5.82 -4.67 -11.29
CA ASP A 78 -7.03 -5.34 -11.82
C ASP A 78 -8.16 -5.47 -10.79
N ILE A 79 -8.06 -4.78 -9.65
CA ILE A 79 -9.04 -4.85 -8.56
C ILE A 79 -10.48 -4.64 -9.06
N GLU A 80 -11.39 -5.42 -8.51
CA GLU A 80 -12.83 -5.29 -8.68
C GLU A 80 -13.50 -4.93 -7.34
N PRO A 81 -14.78 -4.53 -7.28
CA PRO A 81 -15.46 -4.25 -6.01
C PRO A 81 -15.36 -5.36 -4.98
N ALA A 82 -15.35 -6.62 -5.41
CA ALA A 82 -15.15 -7.78 -4.52
C ALA A 82 -13.79 -7.79 -3.82
N GLY A 83 -12.79 -7.12 -4.38
CA GLY A 83 -11.47 -6.93 -3.78
C GLY A 83 -11.42 -5.79 -2.75
N LEU A 84 -12.54 -5.10 -2.49
CA LEU A 84 -12.67 -4.00 -1.55
C LEU A 84 -13.67 -4.35 -0.44
N PRO A 85 -13.35 -5.31 0.46
CA PRO A 85 -14.22 -5.70 1.56
C PRO A 85 -14.71 -4.50 2.36
N ALA A 86 -16.01 -4.50 2.68
CA ALA A 86 -16.65 -3.46 3.45
C ALA A 86 -16.65 -3.81 4.95
N VAL A 87 -15.97 -2.99 5.75
CA VAL A 87 -15.91 -3.10 7.21
C VAL A 87 -16.75 -1.98 7.83
N LYS A 88 -17.60 -2.29 8.80
CA LYS A 88 -18.40 -1.29 9.55
C LYS A 88 -17.46 -0.23 10.14
N LEU A 89 -17.73 1.04 9.86
CA LEU A 89 -16.80 2.12 10.21
C LEU A 89 -16.86 2.46 11.72
N ASP A 90 -18.04 2.53 12.32
CA ASP A 90 -18.19 2.91 13.72
C ASP A 90 -17.41 2.01 14.69
N PRO A 91 -17.42 0.65 14.55
CA PRO A 91 -16.60 -0.19 15.38
C PRO A 91 -15.10 0.09 15.24
N LEU A 92 -14.62 0.39 14.01
CA LEU A 92 -13.22 0.75 13.80
C LEU A 92 -12.87 2.06 14.52
N LEU A 93 -13.73 3.07 14.41
CA LEU A 93 -13.53 4.38 15.06
C LEU A 93 -13.61 4.30 16.58
N ALA A 94 -14.40 3.39 17.14
CA ALA A 94 -14.49 3.16 18.59
C ALA A 94 -13.12 2.77 19.20
N LEU A 95 -12.23 2.18 18.41
CA LEU A 95 -10.87 1.83 18.86
C LEU A 95 -9.85 2.97 18.70
N LYS A 96 -10.26 4.15 18.24
CA LYS A 96 -9.36 5.28 17.96
C LYS A 96 -8.52 5.70 19.18
N ASN A 97 -9.04 5.53 20.38
CA ASN A 97 -8.36 5.86 21.65
C ASN A 97 -7.74 4.65 22.35
N LYS A 98 -7.82 3.44 21.77
CA LYS A 98 -7.22 2.23 22.35
C LYS A 98 -5.69 2.29 22.20
N LYS A 99 -4.95 2.11 23.29
CA LYS A 99 -3.47 2.26 23.28
C LYS A 99 -2.75 1.14 22.54
N HIS A 100 -3.25 -0.08 22.60
CA HIS A 100 -2.60 -1.25 22.05
C HIS A 100 -3.61 -2.30 21.59
N LEU A 101 -3.30 -2.97 20.47
CA LEU A 101 -4.03 -4.11 19.94
C LEU A 101 -3.01 -5.00 19.22
N ILE A 102 -2.96 -6.28 19.57
CA ILE A 102 -2.10 -7.25 18.89
C ILE A 102 -2.67 -7.60 17.52
N ASP A 103 -1.83 -8.10 16.62
CA ASP A 103 -2.21 -8.31 15.21
C ASP A 103 -3.33 -9.35 15.07
N GLU A 104 -3.31 -10.41 15.86
CA GLU A 104 -4.35 -11.45 15.87
C GLU A 104 -5.72 -10.87 16.24
N ASP A 105 -5.79 -10.08 17.31
CA ASP A 105 -7.01 -9.41 17.74
C ASP A 105 -7.47 -8.38 16.74
N MET A 106 -6.53 -7.64 16.12
CA MET A 106 -6.81 -6.66 15.08
C MET A 106 -7.49 -7.32 13.87
N VAL A 107 -6.94 -8.42 13.38
CA VAL A 107 -7.48 -9.18 12.24
C VAL A 107 -8.85 -9.78 12.60
N ALA A 108 -8.99 -10.38 13.78
CA ALA A 108 -10.25 -10.93 14.26
C ALA A 108 -11.33 -9.84 14.40
N TYR A 109 -10.95 -8.66 14.90
CA TYR A 109 -11.86 -7.52 15.03
C TYR A 109 -12.35 -7.00 13.69
N GLN A 110 -11.46 -6.88 12.72
CA GLN A 110 -11.82 -6.49 11.36
C GLN A 110 -12.78 -7.50 10.72
N LYS A 111 -12.48 -8.80 10.82
CA LYS A 111 -13.31 -9.88 10.28
C LYS A 111 -14.74 -9.90 10.83
N ARG A 112 -14.93 -9.78 12.13
CA ARG A 112 -16.29 -9.81 12.71
C ARG A 112 -17.11 -8.57 12.40
N ASN A 113 -16.48 -7.50 11.90
CA ASN A 113 -17.15 -6.27 11.50
C ASN A 113 -17.30 -6.14 9.97
N LEU A 114 -16.99 -7.19 9.20
CA LEU A 114 -17.31 -7.24 7.78
C LEU A 114 -18.82 -7.24 7.57
N ILE A 115 -19.28 -6.56 6.52
CA ILE A 115 -20.67 -6.67 6.04
C ILE A 115 -20.91 -8.07 5.47
N ASP A 116 -19.99 -8.58 4.64
CA ASP A 116 -20.01 -9.95 4.15
C ASP A 116 -18.78 -10.71 4.68
N ILE A 117 -19.02 -11.70 5.52
CA ILE A 117 -17.97 -12.52 6.14
C ILE A 117 -17.18 -13.38 5.15
N LYS A 118 -17.72 -13.56 3.92
CA LYS A 118 -17.04 -14.30 2.84
C LYS A 118 -16.04 -13.42 2.08
N SER A 119 -16.07 -12.11 2.33
CA SER A 119 -15.12 -11.18 1.72
C SER A 119 -13.67 -11.50 2.11
N PRO A 120 -12.69 -11.14 1.27
CA PRO A 120 -11.28 -11.28 1.63
C PRO A 120 -10.95 -10.52 2.91
N ASN A 121 -9.89 -10.92 3.59
CA ASN A 121 -9.42 -10.19 4.78
C ASN A 121 -9.06 -8.75 4.41
N PRO A 122 -9.56 -7.75 5.13
CA PRO A 122 -9.15 -6.36 4.93
C PRO A 122 -7.64 -6.18 5.13
N SER A 123 -7.06 -5.15 4.53
CA SER A 123 -5.65 -4.79 4.72
C SER A 123 -5.29 -4.64 6.20
N VAL A 124 -4.07 -4.99 6.58
CA VAL A 124 -3.53 -4.73 7.92
C VAL A 124 -3.53 -3.23 8.29
N GLU A 125 -3.61 -2.35 7.29
CA GLU A 125 -3.66 -0.90 7.46
C GLU A 125 -5.09 -0.33 7.52
N THR A 126 -6.10 -1.17 7.61
CA THR A 126 -7.52 -0.77 7.68
C THR A 126 -7.79 0.30 8.73
N PHE A 127 -7.23 0.18 9.93
CA PHE A 127 -7.41 1.18 11.00
C PHE A 127 -6.79 2.53 10.64
N LEU A 128 -5.66 2.55 9.93
CA LEU A 128 -5.05 3.78 9.44
C LEU A 128 -6.00 4.51 8.49
N HIS A 129 -6.58 3.78 7.53
CA HIS A 129 -7.58 4.33 6.61
C HIS A 129 -8.85 4.79 7.33
N ALA A 130 -9.28 4.07 8.37
CA ALA A 130 -10.45 4.43 9.17
C ALA A 130 -10.24 5.75 9.93
N PHE A 131 -9.07 5.91 10.56
CA PHE A 131 -8.78 7.05 11.46
C PHE A 131 -8.57 8.37 10.72
N LEU A 132 -8.16 8.36 9.45
CA LEU A 132 -8.13 9.54 8.59
C LEU A 132 -9.57 9.92 8.20
N PRO A 133 -10.03 11.17 8.44
CA PRO A 133 -11.45 11.56 8.28
C PRO A 133 -11.85 11.84 6.83
N PHE A 134 -11.13 11.33 5.85
CA PHE A 134 -11.38 11.56 4.43
C PHE A 134 -12.08 10.38 3.78
N LYS A 135 -12.88 10.69 2.75
CA LYS A 135 -13.63 9.67 2.00
C LYS A 135 -12.71 8.74 1.22
N PHE A 136 -11.72 9.28 0.50
CA PHE A 136 -10.76 8.53 -0.30
C PHE A 136 -9.38 8.64 0.32
N VAL A 137 -8.75 7.47 0.54
CA VAL A 137 -7.39 7.36 1.05
C VAL A 137 -6.61 6.43 0.14
N ASP A 138 -5.48 6.89 -0.36
CA ASP A 138 -4.57 6.18 -1.25
C ASP A 138 -3.24 5.94 -0.56
N HIS A 139 -2.70 4.73 -0.69
CA HIS A 139 -1.38 4.35 -0.19
C HIS A 139 -0.58 3.61 -1.25
N THR A 140 0.65 4.05 -1.44
CA THR A 140 1.60 3.42 -2.37
C THR A 140 3.00 3.33 -1.78
N HIS A 141 3.80 2.39 -2.30
CA HIS A 141 5.23 2.22 -1.98
C HIS A 141 6.12 2.75 -3.12
N SER A 142 5.83 3.96 -3.59
CA SER A 142 6.53 4.53 -4.74
C SER A 142 8.06 4.50 -4.59
N ASP A 143 8.76 4.04 -5.63
CA ASP A 143 10.23 3.99 -5.69
C ASP A 143 10.87 5.35 -5.40
N ALA A 144 10.30 6.43 -5.92
CA ALA A 144 10.82 7.77 -5.68
C ALA A 144 10.67 8.19 -4.21
N ILE A 145 9.55 7.83 -3.56
CA ILE A 145 9.34 8.10 -2.13
C ILE A 145 10.30 7.27 -1.28
N MET A 146 10.43 5.97 -1.58
CA MET A 146 11.39 5.11 -0.87
C MET A 146 12.82 5.64 -1.00
N ASN A 147 13.19 6.12 -2.17
CA ASN A 147 14.52 6.68 -2.41
C ASN A 147 14.81 7.93 -1.58
N VAL A 148 13.84 8.82 -1.36
CA VAL A 148 14.03 10.03 -0.55
C VAL A 148 13.92 9.77 0.95
N THR A 149 13.17 8.74 1.36
CA THR A 149 12.95 8.39 2.78
C THR A 149 14.02 7.48 3.36
N ASN A 150 14.57 6.52 2.57
CA ASN A 150 15.55 5.52 3.00
C ASN A 150 16.99 6.07 2.99
N ARG A 151 17.16 7.30 3.46
CA ARG A 151 18.46 7.98 3.53
C ARG A 151 18.80 8.30 4.97
N PRO A 152 20.08 8.39 5.34
CA PRO A 152 20.47 8.78 6.70
C PRO A 152 19.84 10.10 7.17
N ASN A 153 19.63 11.06 6.25
CA ASN A 153 18.97 12.35 6.49
C ASN A 153 17.56 12.43 5.86
N GLY A 154 16.89 11.31 5.67
CA GLY A 154 15.61 11.22 4.94
C GLY A 154 14.53 12.15 5.50
N LYS A 155 14.40 12.22 6.82
CA LYS A 155 13.41 13.10 7.48
C LYS A 155 13.58 14.56 7.10
N ASP A 156 14.80 15.11 7.20
CA ASP A 156 15.06 16.52 6.93
C ASP A 156 15.03 16.81 5.44
N PHE A 157 15.48 15.85 4.63
CA PHE A 157 15.36 15.95 3.19
C PHE A 157 13.90 15.99 2.74
N CYS A 158 13.03 15.15 3.28
CA CYS A 158 11.61 15.17 3.00
C CYS A 158 10.95 16.47 3.42
N LYS A 159 11.25 17.01 4.62
CA LYS A 159 10.76 18.33 5.06
C LYS A 159 11.12 19.43 4.06
N LYS A 160 12.35 19.40 3.53
CA LYS A 160 12.84 20.40 2.57
C LYS A 160 12.09 20.37 1.24
N ILE A 161 11.68 19.19 0.77
CA ILE A 161 11.11 19.04 -0.59
C ILE A 161 9.59 19.09 -0.65
N PHE A 162 8.87 18.71 0.43
CA PHE A 162 7.41 18.53 0.38
C PHE A 162 6.60 19.71 0.93
N GLY A 163 7.15 20.52 1.83
CA GLY A 163 6.46 21.69 2.41
C GLY A 163 5.45 21.34 3.51
N SER A 164 4.64 22.33 3.90
CA SER A 164 3.82 22.33 5.13
C SER A 164 2.55 21.45 5.05
N LYS A 165 2.04 21.16 3.85
CA LYS A 165 0.84 20.30 3.67
C LYS A 165 1.14 18.79 3.79
N VAL A 166 2.40 18.45 4.12
CA VAL A 166 2.86 17.07 4.29
C VAL A 166 3.40 16.89 5.70
N SER A 167 2.94 15.87 6.40
CA SER A 167 3.56 15.42 7.64
C SER A 167 4.43 14.19 7.41
N ILE A 168 5.58 14.18 8.09
CA ILE A 168 6.55 13.08 7.99
C ILE A 168 6.46 12.24 9.25
N VAL A 169 6.12 10.97 9.07
CA VAL A 169 5.95 9.99 10.14
C VAL A 169 7.21 9.14 10.25
N PRO A 170 7.84 9.01 11.42
CA PRO A 170 8.94 8.07 11.62
C PRO A 170 8.46 6.65 11.35
N TYR A 171 9.40 5.75 11.06
CA TYR A 171 9.07 4.34 10.83
C TYR A 171 8.37 3.74 12.06
N VAL A 172 7.23 3.16 11.80
CA VAL A 172 6.45 2.31 12.73
C VAL A 172 6.03 1.09 11.94
N MET A 173 6.14 -0.09 12.55
CA MET A 173 5.69 -1.35 11.93
C MET A 173 4.22 -1.21 11.50
N PRO A 174 3.85 -1.62 10.25
CA PRO A 174 2.47 -1.65 9.81
C PRO A 174 1.57 -2.44 10.76
N GLY A 175 0.40 -1.89 11.06
CA GLY A 175 -0.55 -2.45 12.01
C GLY A 175 -1.21 -1.38 12.87
N PHE A 176 -1.78 -1.78 14.01
CA PHE A 176 -2.53 -0.87 14.87
C PHE A 176 -1.68 0.27 15.43
N GLY A 177 -0.41 0.02 15.78
CA GLY A 177 0.50 1.04 16.30
C GLY A 177 0.78 2.16 15.27
N LEU A 178 0.89 1.81 13.99
CA LEU A 178 1.03 2.80 12.91
C LEU A 178 -0.24 3.64 12.78
N ALA A 179 -1.42 3.03 12.84
CA ALA A 179 -2.70 3.74 12.79
C ALA A 179 -2.82 4.76 13.93
N GLN A 180 -2.42 4.39 15.16
CA GLN A 180 -2.36 5.30 16.30
C GLN A 180 -1.39 6.46 16.08
N LYS A 181 -0.20 6.17 15.55
CA LYS A 181 0.79 7.22 15.26
C LYS A 181 0.28 8.21 14.23
N ILE A 182 -0.39 7.73 13.21
CA ILE A 182 -1.00 8.61 12.18
C ILE A 182 -2.13 9.44 12.75
N ASN A 183 -2.99 8.85 13.60
CA ASN A 183 -4.03 9.59 14.28
C ASN A 183 -3.46 10.74 15.14
N GLU A 184 -2.38 10.47 15.89
CA GLU A 184 -1.67 11.50 16.65
C GLU A 184 -1.13 12.64 15.75
N VAL A 185 -0.46 12.28 14.67
CA VAL A 185 0.15 13.24 13.74
C VAL A 185 -0.91 14.09 13.05
N TYR A 186 -2.00 13.45 12.58
CA TYR A 186 -3.10 14.14 11.93
C TYR A 186 -3.83 15.08 12.90
N SER A 187 -4.09 14.64 14.13
CA SER A 187 -4.76 15.48 15.14
C SER A 187 -3.96 16.74 15.49
N LYS A 188 -2.63 16.69 15.43
CA LYS A 188 -1.75 17.85 15.62
C LYS A 188 -1.69 18.79 14.43
N ASN A 189 -1.95 18.30 13.23
CA ASN A 189 -1.91 19.06 11.99
C ASN A 189 -3.01 18.62 11.03
N PRO A 190 -4.28 19.02 11.24
CA PRO A 190 -5.41 18.56 10.43
C PRO A 190 -5.46 19.18 9.02
N GLU A 191 -4.60 20.16 8.72
CA GLU A 191 -4.53 20.80 7.41
C GLU A 191 -3.70 20.06 6.37
N ILE A 192 -3.12 18.90 6.74
CA ILE A 192 -2.34 18.08 5.81
C ILE A 192 -3.26 17.28 4.88
N ASN A 193 -2.75 17.01 3.69
CA ASN A 193 -3.40 16.13 2.70
C ASN A 193 -2.49 14.99 2.23
N CYS A 194 -1.34 14.83 2.90
CA CYS A 194 -0.36 13.80 2.62
C CYS A 194 0.44 13.44 3.87
N LEU A 195 0.76 12.15 3.99
CA LEU A 195 1.68 11.59 4.98
C LEU A 195 2.81 10.87 4.25
N ILE A 196 4.05 11.23 4.56
CA ILE A 196 5.23 10.47 4.15
C ILE A 196 5.68 9.63 5.34
N LEU A 197 5.65 8.32 5.16
CA LEU A 197 6.11 7.37 6.16
C LEU A 197 7.55 6.98 5.83
N LEU A 198 8.47 7.30 6.73
CA LEU A 198 9.88 6.95 6.53
C LEU A 198 10.04 5.43 6.42
N ASN A 199 10.84 4.98 5.45
CA ASN A 199 11.11 3.55 5.18
C ASN A 199 9.85 2.70 4.88
N HIS A 200 8.74 3.34 4.44
CA HIS A 200 7.51 2.61 4.18
C HIS A 200 6.80 3.08 2.90
N GLY A 201 6.40 4.34 2.81
CA GLY A 201 5.66 4.82 1.63
C GLY A 201 4.97 6.16 1.83
N ILE A 202 3.89 6.36 1.09
CA ILE A 202 3.12 7.62 1.07
C ILE A 202 1.63 7.34 1.17
N PHE A 203 0.92 8.20 1.93
CA PHE A 203 -0.54 8.30 1.95
C PHE A 203 -0.98 9.65 1.42
N THR A 204 -1.99 9.66 0.57
CA THR A 204 -2.72 10.88 0.16
C THR A 204 -4.21 10.68 0.37
N PHE A 205 -4.92 11.76 0.65
CA PHE A 205 -6.33 11.66 1.00
C PHE A 205 -7.09 12.93 0.69
N ASP A 206 -8.33 12.77 0.26
CA ASP A 206 -9.31 13.84 0.01
C ASP A 206 -10.74 13.28 0.05
N ASN A 207 -11.74 14.15 0.10
CA ASN A 207 -13.14 13.74 -0.06
C ASN A 207 -13.55 13.51 -1.52
N ASP A 208 -12.71 13.89 -2.46
CA ASP A 208 -12.85 13.67 -3.89
C ASP A 208 -11.82 12.66 -4.40
N ALA A 209 -12.27 11.64 -5.16
CA ALA A 209 -11.42 10.57 -5.67
C ALA A 209 -10.29 11.06 -6.58
N LYS A 210 -10.63 12.04 -7.46
CA LYS A 210 -9.65 12.62 -8.37
C LYS A 210 -8.59 13.40 -7.63
N LYS A 211 -9.00 14.21 -6.64
CA LYS A 211 -8.05 15.02 -5.86
C LYS A 211 -7.10 14.14 -5.05
N SER A 212 -7.58 13.06 -4.41
CA SER A 212 -6.71 12.11 -3.71
C SER A 212 -5.67 11.51 -4.65
N TYR A 213 -6.08 11.05 -5.84
CA TYR A 213 -5.19 10.55 -6.88
C TYR A 213 -4.21 11.63 -7.39
N ASP A 214 -4.69 12.84 -7.69
CA ASP A 214 -3.85 13.96 -8.15
C ASP A 214 -2.76 14.33 -7.13
N LEU A 215 -3.10 14.28 -5.83
CA LEU A 215 -2.14 14.49 -4.74
C LEU A 215 -1.02 13.43 -4.76
N MET A 216 -1.38 12.15 -4.96
CA MET A 216 -0.39 11.07 -5.08
C MET A 216 0.59 11.36 -6.22
N ILE A 217 0.07 11.63 -7.42
CA ILE A 217 0.90 11.95 -8.60
C ILE A 217 1.77 13.19 -8.36
N ARG A 218 1.20 14.23 -7.73
CA ARG A 218 1.92 15.47 -7.41
C ARG A 218 3.10 15.22 -6.47
N TYR A 219 2.87 14.53 -5.34
CA TYR A 219 3.92 14.34 -4.34
C TYR A 219 4.99 13.36 -4.81
N VAL A 220 4.61 12.29 -5.49
CA VAL A 220 5.59 11.38 -6.12
C VAL A 220 6.41 12.11 -7.17
N SER A 221 5.81 12.97 -8.00
CA SER A 221 6.56 13.79 -8.98
C SER A 221 7.55 14.77 -8.32
N ILE A 222 7.25 15.27 -7.12
CA ILE A 222 8.21 16.09 -6.34
C ILE A 222 9.41 15.22 -5.94
N ALA A 223 9.16 14.01 -5.41
CA ALA A 223 10.22 13.07 -5.05
C ALA A 223 11.08 12.68 -6.27
N GLU A 224 10.47 12.35 -7.41
CA GLU A 224 11.19 12.04 -8.67
C GLU A 224 12.13 13.16 -9.10
N ARG A 225 11.65 14.42 -9.08
CA ARG A 225 12.49 15.57 -9.40
C ARG A 225 13.65 15.73 -8.42
N ALA A 226 13.42 15.46 -7.13
CA ALA A 226 14.46 15.51 -6.13
C ALA A 226 15.49 14.39 -6.33
N VAL A 227 15.05 13.15 -6.61
CA VAL A 227 15.93 12.01 -6.89
C VAL A 227 16.81 12.26 -8.12
N LYS A 228 16.26 12.85 -9.20
CA LYS A 228 17.02 13.18 -10.41
C LYS A 228 18.20 14.14 -10.15
N LYS A 229 18.11 14.98 -9.11
CA LYS A 229 19.16 15.93 -8.72
C LYS A 229 20.26 15.31 -7.85
N ILE A 230 20.05 14.08 -7.35
CA ILE A 230 21.01 13.41 -6.47
C ILE A 230 22.12 12.78 -7.32
N LYS A 231 23.38 13.07 -6.97
CA LYS A 231 24.53 12.38 -7.57
C LYS A 231 24.48 10.90 -7.17
N ARG A 232 24.34 10.01 -8.15
CA ARG A 232 24.37 8.55 -7.92
C ARG A 232 25.79 8.11 -7.59
N LYS A 233 25.97 7.45 -6.46
CA LYS A 233 27.19 6.69 -6.17
C LYS A 233 27.07 5.33 -6.85
N LYS A 234 28.14 4.88 -7.53
CA LYS A 234 28.20 3.49 -8.00
C LYS A 234 28.40 2.57 -6.81
N ILE A 235 27.64 1.49 -6.75
CA ILE A 235 27.84 0.41 -5.77
C ILE A 235 29.22 -0.19 -6.04
N LYS A 236 30.08 -0.24 -5.01
CA LYS A 236 31.37 -0.91 -5.13
C LYS A 236 31.11 -2.42 -5.24
N GLN A 237 31.61 -3.03 -6.32
CA GLN A 237 31.51 -4.48 -6.50
C GLN A 237 32.56 -5.18 -5.64
N ILE A 238 32.18 -6.26 -4.98
CA ILE A 238 33.11 -7.20 -4.36
C ILE A 238 33.64 -8.13 -5.46
N LYS A 239 34.85 -8.62 -5.33
CA LYS A 239 35.35 -9.68 -6.22
C LYS A 239 34.36 -10.85 -6.21
N LYS A 240 33.94 -11.30 -7.41
CA LYS A 240 33.10 -12.51 -7.53
C LYS A 240 33.77 -13.66 -6.79
N TYR A 241 33.06 -14.22 -5.81
CA TYR A 241 33.47 -15.49 -5.24
C TYR A 241 33.29 -16.59 -6.30
N ASN A 242 34.28 -17.45 -6.49
CA ASN A 242 34.07 -18.66 -7.28
C ASN A 242 33.05 -19.52 -6.54
N ILE A 243 31.90 -19.73 -7.14
CA ILE A 243 30.87 -20.62 -6.60
C ILE A 243 31.43 -22.05 -6.70
N SER A 244 31.68 -22.69 -5.55
CA SER A 244 32.25 -24.04 -5.48
C SER A 244 31.29 -25.12 -5.96
N PHE A 245 29.97 -24.85 -6.03
CA PHE A 245 28.92 -25.81 -6.37
C PHE A 245 28.08 -25.33 -7.53
N LYS A 246 27.70 -26.25 -8.41
CA LYS A 246 26.77 -25.96 -9.48
C LYS A 246 25.32 -26.14 -9.00
N PRO A 247 24.32 -25.44 -9.59
CA PRO A 247 22.91 -25.56 -9.21
C PRO A 247 22.38 -26.99 -9.16
N HIS A 248 22.81 -27.86 -10.09
CA HIS A 248 22.35 -29.24 -10.15
C HIS A 248 22.94 -30.14 -9.04
N GLU A 249 24.05 -29.75 -8.41
CA GLU A 249 24.66 -30.47 -7.29
C GLU A 249 23.92 -30.16 -5.97
N ILE A 250 23.43 -28.90 -5.80
CA ILE A 250 22.76 -28.45 -4.58
C ILE A 250 21.25 -28.74 -4.62
N SER A 251 20.62 -28.69 -5.81
CA SER A 251 19.17 -28.84 -5.94
C SER A 251 18.61 -30.11 -5.31
N PRO A 252 19.20 -31.29 -5.50
CA PRO A 252 18.69 -32.53 -4.88
C PRO A 252 18.71 -32.48 -3.35
N ILE A 253 19.78 -31.92 -2.78
CA ILE A 253 19.94 -31.77 -1.32
C ILE A 253 18.88 -30.84 -0.76
N LEU A 254 18.71 -29.64 -1.34
CA LEU A 254 17.68 -28.67 -0.93
C LEU A 254 16.28 -29.25 -1.06
N ARG A 255 15.99 -29.95 -2.15
CA ARG A 255 14.69 -30.61 -2.36
C ARG A 255 14.42 -31.69 -1.31
N GLY A 256 15.40 -32.50 -0.98
CA GLY A 256 15.30 -33.52 0.06
C GLY A 256 14.94 -32.92 1.40
N LEU A 257 15.75 -31.99 1.88
CA LEU A 257 15.55 -31.31 3.17
C LEU A 257 14.17 -30.60 3.28
N LEU A 258 13.76 -29.88 2.23
CA LEU A 258 12.47 -29.20 2.22
C LEU A 258 11.29 -30.18 2.16
N SER A 259 11.42 -31.27 1.40
CA SER A 259 10.37 -32.27 1.26
C SER A 259 10.15 -33.08 2.54
N GLU A 260 11.20 -33.41 3.27
CA GLU A 260 11.12 -34.08 4.57
C GLU A 260 10.37 -33.20 5.61
N THR A 261 10.68 -31.90 5.64
CA THR A 261 10.09 -30.98 6.63
C THR A 261 8.59 -30.73 6.40
N LYS A 262 8.14 -30.77 5.14
CA LYS A 262 6.78 -30.35 4.75
C LYS A 262 5.92 -31.47 4.20
N ASN A 263 6.47 -32.66 3.98
CA ASN A 263 5.82 -33.78 3.28
C ASN A 263 5.22 -33.38 1.91
N VAL A 264 5.92 -32.48 1.19
CA VAL A 264 5.52 -31.94 -0.11
C VAL A 264 6.72 -32.01 -1.06
N LYS A 265 6.46 -32.30 -2.35
CA LYS A 265 7.51 -32.29 -3.38
C LYS A 265 7.79 -30.86 -3.83
N PHE A 266 9.04 -30.41 -3.70
CA PHE A 266 9.50 -29.10 -4.14
C PHE A 266 10.25 -29.15 -5.46
N ILE A 267 10.16 -28.08 -6.24
CA ILE A 267 11.00 -27.81 -7.40
C ILE A 267 11.88 -26.60 -7.05
N VAL A 268 13.20 -26.75 -7.24
CA VAL A 268 14.15 -25.67 -7.02
C VAL A 268 14.44 -24.99 -8.35
N ASN A 269 14.09 -23.70 -8.45
CA ASN A 269 14.38 -22.85 -9.59
C ASN A 269 15.53 -21.91 -9.28
N TYR A 270 16.50 -21.83 -10.17
CA TYR A 270 17.61 -20.88 -10.10
C TYR A 270 17.38 -19.73 -11.06
N ARG A 271 17.55 -18.51 -10.56
CA ARG A 271 17.51 -17.31 -11.39
C ARG A 271 18.83 -16.58 -11.24
N SER A 272 19.46 -16.27 -12.35
CA SER A 272 20.64 -15.40 -12.41
C SER A 272 20.54 -14.51 -13.64
N ASN A 273 20.88 -13.24 -13.46
CA ASN A 273 21.03 -12.28 -14.55
C ASN A 273 22.01 -11.17 -14.13
N LYS A 274 22.44 -10.34 -15.07
CA LYS A 274 23.41 -9.27 -14.81
C LYS A 274 22.98 -8.28 -13.74
N ILE A 275 21.66 -8.06 -13.56
CA ILE A 275 21.12 -7.15 -12.54
C ILE A 275 21.24 -7.79 -11.16
N LEU A 276 20.80 -9.04 -11.01
CA LEU A 276 20.97 -9.80 -9.76
C LEU A 276 22.44 -9.90 -9.37
N ASP A 277 23.31 -10.26 -10.31
CA ASP A 277 24.75 -10.33 -10.09
C ASP A 277 25.33 -8.99 -9.61
N TYR A 278 24.83 -7.87 -10.17
CA TYR A 278 25.26 -6.54 -9.74
C TYR A 278 24.90 -6.23 -8.29
N PHE A 279 23.69 -6.57 -7.86
CA PHE A 279 23.26 -6.33 -6.48
C PHE A 279 23.86 -7.32 -5.49
N ILE A 280 23.86 -8.62 -5.79
CA ILE A 280 24.42 -9.68 -4.93
C ILE A 280 25.92 -9.45 -4.64
N ASN A 281 26.68 -8.96 -5.62
CA ASN A 281 28.09 -8.66 -5.47
C ASN A 281 28.35 -7.21 -5.00
N GLY A 282 27.34 -6.46 -4.58
CA GLY A 282 27.48 -5.12 -4.02
C GLY A 282 28.04 -5.17 -2.60
N LYS A 283 28.98 -4.29 -2.27
CA LYS A 283 29.61 -4.22 -0.94
C LYS A 283 28.65 -3.83 0.18
N GLU A 284 27.49 -3.27 -0.15
CA GLU A 284 26.52 -2.67 0.78
C GLU A 284 25.18 -3.48 0.83
N VAL A 285 25.19 -4.72 0.36
CA VAL A 285 24.03 -5.62 0.38
C VAL A 285 24.19 -6.64 1.48
#